data_e9118c6a3f7a0bbffbf463e7fbb771c0
#
_entry.id   e9118c6a3f7a0bbffbf463e7fbb771c0
#
_cell.length_a   1.000
_cell.length_b   1.000
_cell.length_c   1.000
_cell.angle_alpha   90.00
_cell.angle_beta   90.00
_cell.angle_gamma   90.00
#
_symmetry.space_group_name_H-M   'P 1'
#
loop_
_entity.id
_entity.type
_entity.pdbx_description
1 polymer ?
#
loop_
_entity_poly.entity_id
_entity_poly.type
_entity_poly.pdbx_seq_one_letter_code
_entity_poly.pdbx_strand_id
1 'polypeptide(L)'
;HVTNGNTDKYKIISNYQSYHGMTLATQGLSGNPAYAKKYGAILNKWPHIHQYSDHEKPEGMSREDWGIKCAQELEKAIYFEGANSVAAYIATPHGCGSEYAVVPPKEYWQEIRRICDHYNVLLIADEVVTGFGRTGKWFAMEHFGVEVDIMTIAKGMSGCYVPMGGVVISDEINEAFIKNNAVFAHGLSLIHI
;
A
#
# COMPACT_ATOMS: atom_id res chain seq x y z
N HIS A 1 -6.95 8.76 -10.77
CA HIS A 1 -8.34 9.18 -10.55
C HIS A 1 -8.60 10.60 -11.09
N VAL A 2 -7.82 11.61 -10.67
CA VAL A 2 -8.02 13.01 -11.09
C VAL A 2 -7.98 13.18 -12.60
N THR A 3 -7.01 12.57 -13.28
CA THR A 3 -6.88 12.60 -14.75
C THR A 3 -8.09 12.02 -15.48
N ASN A 4 -8.82 11.12 -14.83
CA ASN A 4 -10.06 10.52 -15.34
C ASN A 4 -11.33 11.23 -14.83
N GLY A 5 -11.21 12.42 -14.23
CA GLY A 5 -12.34 13.23 -13.74
C GLY A 5 -12.84 12.89 -12.34
N ASN A 6 -12.23 11.92 -11.66
CA ASN A 6 -12.59 11.52 -10.29
C ASN A 6 -11.84 12.36 -9.25
N THR A 7 -12.19 13.63 -9.13
CA THR A 7 -11.51 14.59 -8.24
C THR A 7 -11.75 14.34 -6.75
N ASP A 8 -12.82 13.63 -6.40
CA ASP A 8 -13.20 13.36 -5.01
C ASP A 8 -12.44 12.18 -4.40
N LYS A 9 -11.79 11.34 -5.23
CA LYS A 9 -10.96 10.21 -4.79
C LYS A 9 -9.56 10.69 -4.40
N TYR A 10 -9.32 10.90 -3.10
CA TYR A 10 -8.03 11.38 -2.59
C TYR A 10 -7.54 10.65 -1.34
N LYS A 11 -8.41 9.95 -0.61
CA LYS A 11 -8.03 9.22 0.61
C LYS A 11 -7.23 7.97 0.28
N ILE A 12 -6.21 7.71 1.07
CA ILE A 12 -5.44 6.48 1.00
C ILE A 12 -5.59 5.75 2.33
N ILE A 13 -6.05 4.51 2.28
CA ILE A 13 -6.14 3.63 3.45
C ILE A 13 -4.81 2.89 3.60
N SER A 14 -4.36 2.69 4.83
CA SER A 14 -3.17 1.88 5.14
C SER A 14 -3.40 1.05 6.42
N ASN A 15 -2.38 0.30 6.85
CA ASN A 15 -2.48 -0.52 8.03
C ASN A 15 -1.97 0.21 9.29
N TYR A 16 -2.57 -0.06 10.45
CA TYR A 16 -1.94 0.25 11.73
C TYR A 16 -0.57 -0.43 11.82
N GLN A 17 0.36 0.23 12.54
CA GLN A 17 1.76 -0.21 12.73
C GLN A 17 2.61 -0.24 11.45
N SER A 18 2.07 0.10 10.29
CA SER A 18 2.82 0.18 9.04
C SER A 18 3.83 1.34 9.02
N TYR A 19 4.77 1.26 8.08
CA TYR A 19 5.73 2.33 7.81
C TYR A 19 5.88 2.50 6.29
N HIS A 20 5.58 3.69 5.78
CA HIS A 20 5.62 4.00 4.35
C HIS A 20 6.50 5.20 4.00
N GLY A 21 7.31 5.69 4.93
CA GLY A 21 8.26 6.77 4.69
C GLY A 21 8.18 7.92 5.67
N MET A 22 9.03 8.93 5.47
CA MET A 22 9.26 10.05 6.41
C MET A 22 8.82 11.41 5.88
N THR A 23 8.30 11.50 4.66
CA THR A 23 7.68 12.75 4.19
C THR A 23 6.35 12.97 4.94
N LEU A 24 5.85 14.20 5.01
CA LEU A 24 4.59 14.48 5.72
C LEU A 24 3.44 13.60 5.21
N ALA A 25 3.36 13.39 3.89
CA ALA A 25 2.31 12.56 3.30
C ALA A 25 2.45 11.08 3.70
N THR A 26 3.65 10.50 3.53
CA THR A 26 3.90 9.08 3.80
C THR A 26 3.96 8.78 5.30
N GLN A 27 4.39 9.74 6.12
CA GLN A 27 4.35 9.59 7.56
C GLN A 27 2.91 9.60 8.10
N GLY A 28 2.01 10.37 7.47
CA GLY A 28 0.59 10.28 7.76
C GLY A 28 -0.03 8.93 7.40
N LEU A 29 0.49 8.24 6.38
CA LEU A 29 0.11 6.87 6.01
C LEU A 29 0.71 5.82 6.94
N SER A 30 1.84 6.12 7.59
CA SER A 30 2.46 5.18 8.52
C SER A 30 1.61 5.06 9.78
N GLY A 31 1.07 3.88 10.03
CA GLY A 31 0.13 3.63 11.12
C GLY A 31 0.76 3.45 12.51
N ASN A 32 2.06 3.68 12.65
CA ASN A 32 2.74 3.57 13.94
C ASN A 32 2.64 4.88 14.74
N PRO A 33 1.98 4.88 15.92
CA PRO A 33 1.77 6.08 16.72
C PRO A 33 3.07 6.78 17.16
N ALA A 34 4.17 6.03 17.29
CA ALA A 34 5.45 6.61 17.71
C ALA A 34 6.00 7.61 16.68
N TYR A 35 5.75 7.37 15.38
CA TYR A 35 6.14 8.30 14.33
C TYR A 35 5.22 9.52 14.26
N ALA A 36 3.91 9.31 14.43
CA ALA A 36 2.93 10.39 14.41
C ALA A 36 3.05 11.36 15.57
N LYS A 37 3.51 10.90 16.76
CA LYS A 37 3.52 11.67 17.99
C LYS A 37 4.23 13.03 17.89
N LYS A 38 5.32 13.10 17.11
CA LYS A 38 6.13 14.31 16.97
C LYS A 38 5.53 15.34 15.99
N TYR A 39 4.80 14.88 15.03
CA TYR A 39 4.33 15.68 13.88
C TYR A 39 2.81 15.67 13.72
N GLY A 40 2.08 15.07 14.64
CA GLY A 40 0.64 14.81 14.52
C GLY A 40 -0.22 16.03 14.20
N ALA A 41 0.23 17.24 14.59
CA ALA A 41 -0.49 18.48 14.28
C ALA A 41 -0.49 18.86 12.79
N ILE A 42 0.47 18.35 12.01
CA ILE A 42 0.67 18.71 10.61
C ILE A 42 0.54 17.52 9.65
N LEU A 43 0.33 16.31 10.18
CA LEU A 43 0.13 15.11 9.37
C LEU A 43 -1.32 14.99 8.90
N ASN A 44 -1.50 14.52 7.68
CA ASN A 44 -2.82 14.10 7.22
C ASN A 44 -3.29 12.91 8.05
N LYS A 45 -4.54 12.96 8.48
CA LYS A 45 -5.19 11.84 9.19
C LYS A 45 -5.77 10.87 8.16
N TRP A 46 -4.94 9.98 7.67
CA TRP A 46 -5.38 8.92 6.78
C TRP A 46 -6.09 7.82 7.58
N PRO A 47 -7.08 7.14 6.98
CA PRO A 47 -7.73 6.01 7.61
C PRO A 47 -6.79 4.79 7.67
N HIS A 48 -6.86 4.05 8.78
CA HIS A 48 -6.07 2.85 8.99
C HIS A 48 -6.97 1.68 9.35
N ILE A 49 -6.59 0.48 8.89
CA ILE A 49 -7.24 -0.78 9.26
C ILE A 49 -6.26 -1.68 10.01
N HIS A 50 -6.78 -2.69 10.71
CA HIS A 50 -5.93 -3.71 11.30
C HIS A 50 -5.40 -4.62 10.19
N GLN A 51 -4.10 -4.89 10.24
CA GLN A 51 -3.48 -5.86 9.36
C GLN A 51 -3.83 -7.29 9.81
N TYR A 52 -3.60 -8.25 8.92
CA TYR A 52 -3.66 -9.66 9.27
C TYR A 52 -2.71 -9.98 10.44
N SER A 53 -3.19 -10.80 11.41
CA SER A 53 -2.37 -11.30 12.51
C SER A 53 -2.80 -12.73 12.88
N ASP A 54 -1.87 -13.67 12.84
CA ASP A 54 -2.13 -15.07 13.29
C ASP A 54 -2.47 -15.13 14.79
N HIS A 55 -1.98 -14.19 15.60
CA HIS A 55 -2.21 -14.13 17.03
C HIS A 55 -3.66 -13.79 17.42
N GLU A 56 -4.36 -13.10 16.53
CA GLU A 56 -5.74 -12.69 16.73
C GLU A 56 -6.74 -13.67 16.11
N LYS A 57 -6.24 -14.75 15.48
CA LYS A 57 -7.08 -15.74 14.83
C LYS A 57 -7.91 -16.51 15.87
N PRO A 58 -9.26 -16.53 15.73
CA PRO A 58 -10.11 -17.31 16.61
C PRO A 58 -9.77 -18.80 16.59
N GLU A 59 -9.92 -19.45 17.73
CA GLU A 59 -9.78 -20.90 17.83
C GLU A 59 -10.77 -21.62 16.91
N GLY A 60 -10.32 -22.66 16.22
CA GLY A 60 -11.14 -23.44 15.27
C GLY A 60 -11.33 -22.81 13.90
N MET A 61 -10.92 -21.56 13.66
CA MET A 61 -10.98 -20.94 12.34
C MET A 61 -9.73 -21.32 11.51
N SER A 62 -9.91 -21.60 10.22
CA SER A 62 -8.78 -21.82 9.31
C SER A 62 -7.97 -20.51 9.13
N ARG A 63 -6.75 -20.65 8.68
CA ARG A 63 -5.88 -19.48 8.38
C ARG A 63 -6.39 -18.71 7.18
N GLU A 64 -6.93 -19.43 6.24
CA GLU A 64 -7.50 -18.91 4.99
C GLU A 64 -8.77 -18.08 5.28
N ASP A 65 -9.73 -18.63 6.05
CA ASP A 65 -10.96 -17.92 6.42
C ASP A 65 -10.66 -16.69 7.27
N TRP A 66 -9.67 -16.79 8.15
CA TRP A 66 -9.23 -15.65 8.95
C TRP A 66 -8.60 -14.56 8.05
N GLY A 67 -7.81 -14.97 7.05
CA GLY A 67 -7.25 -14.06 6.05
C GLY A 67 -8.32 -13.27 5.31
N ILE A 68 -9.35 -13.97 4.80
CA ILE A 68 -10.50 -13.34 4.13
C ILE A 68 -11.20 -12.36 5.08
N LYS A 69 -11.44 -12.76 6.33
CA LYS A 69 -12.12 -11.93 7.33
C LYS A 69 -11.31 -10.66 7.65
N CYS A 70 -9.98 -10.77 7.77
CA CYS A 70 -9.12 -9.61 7.96
C CYS A 70 -9.15 -8.67 6.75
N ALA A 71 -9.14 -9.22 5.54
CA ALA A 71 -9.23 -8.42 4.32
C ALA A 71 -10.54 -7.61 4.23
N GLN A 72 -11.64 -8.13 4.75
CA GLN A 72 -12.95 -7.45 4.79
C GLN A 72 -12.96 -6.18 5.66
N GLU A 73 -11.96 -5.97 6.53
CA GLU A 73 -11.80 -4.69 7.22
C GLU A 73 -11.55 -3.54 6.24
N LEU A 74 -10.89 -3.81 5.10
CA LEU A 74 -10.74 -2.83 4.03
C LEU A 74 -12.09 -2.42 3.46
N GLU A 75 -12.98 -3.37 3.19
CA GLU A 75 -14.31 -3.08 2.65
C GLU A 75 -15.14 -2.21 3.60
N LYS A 76 -15.09 -2.53 4.90
CA LYS A 76 -15.74 -1.71 5.93
C LYS A 76 -15.17 -0.29 5.98
N ALA A 77 -13.84 -0.15 5.93
CA ALA A 77 -13.20 1.16 5.93
C ALA A 77 -13.61 1.99 4.70
N ILE A 78 -13.62 1.39 3.51
CA ILE A 78 -14.06 2.05 2.28
C ILE A 78 -15.52 2.52 2.41
N TYR A 79 -16.38 1.70 2.99
CA TYR A 79 -17.79 2.05 3.20
C TYR A 79 -17.93 3.26 4.14
N PHE A 80 -17.25 3.26 5.29
CA PHE A 80 -17.34 4.35 6.27
C PHE A 80 -16.66 5.63 5.80
N GLU A 81 -15.58 5.53 5.03
CA GLU A 81 -14.89 6.70 4.46
C GLU A 81 -15.63 7.30 3.26
N GLY A 82 -16.57 6.54 2.69
CA GLY A 82 -17.26 6.87 1.45
C GLY A 82 -16.48 6.40 0.21
N ALA A 83 -16.99 5.40 -0.48
CA ALA A 83 -16.30 4.74 -1.60
C ALA A 83 -15.78 5.71 -2.68
N ASN A 84 -16.53 6.79 -2.94
CA ASN A 84 -16.13 7.81 -3.92
C ASN A 84 -14.99 8.72 -3.45
N SER A 85 -14.57 8.64 -2.17
CA SER A 85 -13.47 9.43 -1.64
C SER A 85 -12.16 8.63 -1.49
N VAL A 86 -12.23 7.30 -1.55
CA VAL A 86 -11.05 6.43 -1.39
C VAL A 86 -10.36 6.20 -2.72
N ALA A 87 -9.13 6.66 -2.84
CA ALA A 87 -8.32 6.52 -4.04
C ALA A 87 -7.51 5.23 -4.09
N ALA A 88 -6.92 4.83 -2.95
CA ALA A 88 -6.02 3.70 -2.89
C ALA A 88 -5.99 3.03 -1.51
N TYR A 89 -5.52 1.79 -1.50
CA TYR A 89 -5.05 1.08 -0.32
C TYR A 89 -3.56 0.77 -0.48
N ILE A 90 -2.75 1.07 0.54
CA ILE A 90 -1.32 0.78 0.56
C ILE A 90 -0.99 -0.17 1.71
N ALA A 91 -0.23 -1.23 1.40
CA ALA A 91 0.30 -2.14 2.43
C ALA A 91 1.59 -2.82 1.96
N THR A 92 2.38 -3.32 2.91
CA THR A 92 3.48 -4.24 2.63
C THR A 92 2.93 -5.64 2.35
N PRO A 93 3.51 -6.40 1.39
CA PRO A 93 3.05 -7.76 1.05
C PRO A 93 3.03 -8.71 2.25
N HIS A 94 4.00 -8.57 3.13
CA HIS A 94 4.02 -9.19 4.46
C HIS A 94 4.60 -8.20 5.46
N GLY A 95 4.25 -8.32 6.72
CA GLY A 95 4.70 -7.42 7.77
C GLY A 95 6.23 -7.31 7.82
N CYS A 96 6.72 -6.08 7.99
CA CYS A 96 8.14 -5.77 8.09
C CYS A 96 8.40 -4.81 9.25
N GLY A 97 9.49 -5.01 9.96
CA GLY A 97 9.87 -4.10 11.04
C GLY A 97 8.81 -4.02 12.15
N SER A 98 8.07 -2.92 12.21
CA SER A 98 7.00 -2.71 13.20
C SER A 98 5.80 -3.64 13.05
N GLU A 99 5.65 -4.32 11.91
CA GLU A 99 4.55 -5.24 11.60
C GLU A 99 4.87 -6.70 11.94
N TYR A 100 5.96 -6.95 12.66
CA TYR A 100 6.35 -8.27 13.19
C TYR A 100 6.54 -9.40 12.17
N ALA A 101 6.89 -9.10 10.94
CA ALA A 101 7.13 -10.08 9.88
C ALA A 101 5.99 -11.10 9.67
N VAL A 102 4.76 -10.65 9.82
CA VAL A 102 3.56 -11.47 9.62
C VAL A 102 3.35 -11.72 8.13
N VAL A 103 3.17 -12.99 7.75
CA VAL A 103 2.88 -13.39 6.37
C VAL A 103 1.43 -13.85 6.27
N PRO A 104 0.55 -13.09 5.61
CA PRO A 104 -0.84 -13.50 5.46
C PRO A 104 -0.98 -14.70 4.50
N PRO A 105 -2.07 -15.46 4.57
CA PRO A 105 -2.39 -16.46 3.56
C PRO A 105 -2.71 -15.76 2.22
N LYS A 106 -2.60 -16.49 1.12
CA LYS A 106 -2.86 -15.92 -0.23
C LYS A 106 -4.28 -15.38 -0.38
N GLU A 107 -5.24 -15.99 0.28
CA GLU A 107 -6.65 -15.62 0.27
C GLU A 107 -6.89 -14.20 0.81
N TYR A 108 -6.05 -13.74 1.74
CA TYR A 108 -6.07 -12.34 2.21
C TYR A 108 -5.84 -11.36 1.06
N TRP A 109 -4.77 -11.55 0.29
CA TRP A 109 -4.44 -10.64 -0.82
C TRP A 109 -5.39 -10.78 -2.01
N GLN A 110 -5.89 -11.98 -2.27
CA GLN A 110 -6.90 -12.20 -3.30
C GLN A 110 -8.21 -11.48 -2.96
N GLU A 111 -8.62 -11.51 -1.69
CA GLU A 111 -9.80 -10.78 -1.24
C GLU A 111 -9.56 -9.26 -1.23
N ILE A 112 -8.38 -8.78 -0.82
CA ILE A 112 -7.99 -7.37 -0.94
C ILE A 112 -8.11 -6.90 -2.39
N ARG A 113 -7.58 -7.67 -3.37
CA ARG A 113 -7.68 -7.31 -4.79
C ARG A 113 -9.13 -7.24 -5.24
N ARG A 114 -9.94 -8.23 -4.90
CA ARG A 114 -11.37 -8.25 -5.21
C ARG A 114 -12.10 -7.01 -4.70
N ILE A 115 -11.82 -6.62 -3.46
CA ILE A 115 -12.41 -5.42 -2.84
C ILE A 115 -11.94 -4.15 -3.58
N CYS A 116 -10.65 -4.03 -3.86
CA CYS A 116 -10.10 -2.88 -4.59
C CYS A 116 -10.74 -2.74 -5.97
N ASP A 117 -10.90 -3.84 -6.71
CA ASP A 117 -11.54 -3.84 -8.02
C ASP A 117 -13.01 -3.42 -7.93
N HIS A 118 -13.75 -3.97 -6.97
CA HIS A 118 -15.16 -3.68 -6.79
C HIS A 118 -15.44 -2.20 -6.54
N TYR A 119 -14.58 -1.53 -5.77
CA TYR A 119 -14.75 -0.12 -5.40
C TYR A 119 -13.92 0.86 -6.26
N ASN A 120 -13.23 0.36 -7.29
CA ASN A 120 -12.31 1.17 -8.10
C ASN A 120 -11.28 1.91 -7.21
N VAL A 121 -10.66 1.17 -6.29
CA VAL A 121 -9.60 1.62 -5.38
C VAL A 121 -8.29 1.02 -5.87
N LEU A 122 -7.24 1.82 -6.02
CA LEU A 122 -5.94 1.33 -6.47
C LEU A 122 -5.25 0.53 -5.35
N LEU A 123 -4.67 -0.61 -5.70
CA LEU A 123 -3.85 -1.40 -4.80
C LEU A 123 -2.37 -1.02 -4.95
N ILE A 124 -1.77 -0.54 -3.86
CA ILE A 124 -0.36 -0.16 -3.81
C ILE A 124 0.40 -1.17 -2.95
N ALA A 125 1.33 -1.91 -3.54
CA ALA A 125 2.25 -2.76 -2.78
C ALA A 125 3.52 -1.98 -2.41
N ASP A 126 3.82 -1.89 -1.12
CA ASP A 126 5.08 -1.37 -0.65
C ASP A 126 6.12 -2.50 -0.56
N GLU A 127 6.85 -2.69 -1.65
CA GLU A 127 7.92 -3.70 -1.79
C GLU A 127 9.31 -3.16 -1.42
N VAL A 128 9.37 -2.04 -0.73
CA VAL A 128 10.64 -1.41 -0.33
C VAL A 128 11.53 -2.35 0.50
N VAL A 129 10.93 -3.22 1.31
CA VAL A 129 11.67 -4.22 2.12
C VAL A 129 11.62 -5.59 1.48
N THR A 130 10.53 -5.96 0.85
CA THR A 130 10.22 -7.32 0.40
C THR A 130 10.73 -7.64 -1.00
N GLY A 131 11.00 -6.62 -1.81
CA GLY A 131 11.44 -6.76 -3.18
C GLY A 131 12.91 -7.21 -3.34
N PHE A 132 13.28 -7.44 -4.58
CA PHE A 132 14.64 -7.79 -5.03
C PHE A 132 15.19 -9.06 -4.40
N GLY A 133 14.40 -10.13 -4.41
CA GLY A 133 14.82 -11.46 -3.99
C GLY A 133 14.75 -11.73 -2.49
N ARG A 134 14.33 -10.74 -1.67
CA ARG A 134 14.25 -10.88 -0.21
C ARG A 134 13.44 -12.09 0.26
N THR A 135 12.38 -12.42 -0.46
CA THR A 135 11.44 -13.49 -0.15
C THR A 135 11.63 -14.75 -1.02
N GLY A 136 12.67 -14.78 -1.85
CA GLY A 136 12.94 -15.87 -2.80
C GLY A 136 12.29 -15.68 -4.18
N LYS A 137 11.54 -14.60 -4.38
CA LYS A 137 11.04 -14.12 -5.67
C LYS A 137 11.47 -12.68 -5.90
N TRP A 138 11.36 -12.17 -7.13
CA TRP A 138 11.71 -10.77 -7.39
C TRP A 138 10.91 -9.82 -6.51
N PHE A 139 9.60 -10.05 -6.39
CA PHE A 139 8.70 -9.30 -5.54
C PHE A 139 7.81 -10.22 -4.73
N ALA A 140 7.47 -9.82 -3.50
CA ALA A 140 6.73 -10.69 -2.58
C ALA A 140 5.28 -10.91 -3.04
N MET A 141 4.67 -9.97 -3.75
CA MET A 141 3.30 -10.13 -4.29
C MET A 141 3.19 -11.33 -5.23
N GLU A 142 4.28 -11.77 -5.87
CA GLU A 142 4.29 -12.97 -6.70
C GLU A 142 3.92 -14.27 -5.94
N HIS A 143 4.14 -14.31 -4.61
CA HIS A 143 3.76 -15.47 -3.80
C HIS A 143 2.25 -15.61 -3.66
N PHE A 144 1.53 -14.51 -3.78
CA PHE A 144 0.09 -14.45 -3.58
C PHE A 144 -0.70 -14.54 -4.91
N GLY A 145 0.00 -14.41 -6.06
CA GLY A 145 -0.61 -14.44 -7.39
C GLY A 145 -1.58 -13.27 -7.62
N VAL A 146 -1.25 -12.10 -7.07
CA VAL A 146 -2.05 -10.87 -7.16
C VAL A 146 -1.25 -9.78 -7.87
N GLU A 147 -1.84 -9.21 -8.92
CA GLU A 147 -1.31 -8.02 -9.58
C GLU A 147 -1.71 -6.77 -8.82
N VAL A 148 -0.78 -5.80 -8.78
CA VAL A 148 -0.98 -4.52 -8.11
C VAL A 148 -0.96 -3.38 -9.11
N ASP A 149 -1.67 -2.31 -8.80
CA ASP A 149 -1.74 -1.15 -9.70
C ASP A 149 -0.48 -0.27 -9.59
N ILE A 150 0.09 -0.21 -8.39
CA ILE A 150 1.29 0.57 -8.08
C ILE A 150 2.20 -0.26 -7.16
N MET A 151 3.51 -0.17 -7.39
CA MET A 151 4.50 -0.79 -6.51
C MET A 151 5.57 0.24 -6.15
N THR A 152 5.86 0.41 -4.86
CA THR A 152 6.99 1.23 -4.39
C THR A 152 8.20 0.35 -4.12
N ILE A 153 9.36 0.78 -4.60
CA ILE A 153 10.61 0.02 -4.53
C ILE A 153 11.77 0.90 -4.07
N ALA A 154 12.68 0.35 -3.29
CA ALA A 154 13.91 1.00 -2.83
C ALA A 154 14.91 -0.04 -2.28
N LYS A 155 15.77 0.34 -1.37
CA LYS A 155 16.73 -0.52 -0.63
C LYS A 155 17.48 -1.50 -1.52
N GLY A 156 16.96 -2.73 -1.68
CA GLY A 156 17.56 -3.78 -2.51
C GLY A 156 17.72 -3.40 -3.99
N MET A 157 16.95 -2.44 -4.48
CA MET A 157 16.97 -1.96 -5.86
C MET A 157 18.38 -1.57 -6.34
N SER A 158 19.15 -0.90 -5.50
CA SER A 158 20.51 -0.46 -5.84
C SER A 158 21.60 -1.36 -5.22
N GLY A 159 21.25 -2.48 -4.58
CA GLY A 159 22.21 -3.26 -3.80
C GLY A 159 22.84 -2.47 -2.65
N CYS A 160 22.23 -1.40 -2.20
CA CYS A 160 22.70 -0.45 -1.17
C CYS A 160 23.95 0.37 -1.57
N TYR A 161 24.30 0.40 -2.83
CA TYR A 161 25.47 1.21 -3.30
C TYR A 161 25.13 2.71 -3.39
N VAL A 162 23.89 3.04 -3.75
CA VAL A 162 23.44 4.43 -3.87
C VAL A 162 22.03 4.58 -3.31
N PRO A 163 21.68 5.73 -2.72
CA PRO A 163 20.30 5.98 -2.33
C PRO A 163 19.42 6.08 -3.58
N MET A 164 18.51 5.12 -3.72
CA MET A 164 17.63 5.02 -4.87
C MET A 164 16.26 4.51 -4.44
N GLY A 165 15.23 5.01 -5.08
CA GLY A 165 13.87 4.51 -4.97
C GLY A 165 13.11 4.73 -6.27
N GLY A 166 12.05 4.00 -6.45
CA GLY A 166 11.23 4.07 -7.64
C GLY A 166 9.78 3.71 -7.35
N VAL A 167 8.95 4.04 -8.32
CA VAL A 167 7.54 3.66 -8.36
C VAL A 167 7.30 2.99 -9.71
N VAL A 168 6.73 1.79 -9.68
CA VAL A 168 6.26 1.07 -10.86
C VAL A 168 4.74 1.23 -10.90
N ILE A 169 4.19 1.51 -12.05
CA ILE A 169 2.75 1.66 -12.27
C ILE A 169 2.29 0.67 -13.33
N SER A 170 1.02 0.28 -13.27
CA SER A 170 0.39 -0.57 -14.29
C SER A 170 0.25 0.17 -15.63
N ASP A 171 0.12 -0.60 -16.70
CA ASP A 171 -0.12 -0.06 -18.04
C ASP A 171 -1.39 0.77 -18.09
N GLU A 172 -2.45 0.37 -17.37
CA GLU A 172 -3.69 1.12 -17.28
C GLU A 172 -3.49 2.54 -16.72
N ILE A 173 -2.68 2.68 -15.66
CA ILE A 173 -2.35 4.00 -15.10
C ILE A 173 -1.53 4.80 -16.10
N ASN A 174 -0.55 4.20 -16.74
CA ASN A 174 0.28 4.86 -17.76
C ASN A 174 -0.57 5.35 -18.94
N GLU A 175 -1.47 4.51 -19.45
CA GLU A 175 -2.39 4.88 -20.54
C GLU A 175 -3.32 6.05 -20.14
N ALA A 176 -3.77 6.09 -18.88
CA ALA A 176 -4.57 7.20 -18.38
C ALA A 176 -3.78 8.53 -18.41
N PHE A 177 -2.49 8.52 -18.10
CA PHE A 177 -1.62 9.70 -18.23
C PHE A 177 -1.46 10.12 -19.70
N ILE A 178 -1.16 9.17 -20.59
CA ILE A 178 -0.98 9.42 -22.03
C ILE A 178 -2.27 10.00 -22.64
N LYS A 179 -3.39 9.34 -22.43
CA LYS A 179 -4.70 9.71 -22.99
C LYS A 179 -5.14 11.11 -22.56
N ASN A 180 -4.85 11.49 -21.34
CA ASN A 180 -5.26 12.79 -20.80
C ASN A 180 -4.16 13.87 -20.96
N ASN A 181 -3.05 13.57 -21.65
CA ASN A 181 -1.88 14.44 -21.77
C ASN A 181 -1.44 14.99 -20.39
N ALA A 182 -1.53 14.13 -19.37
CA ALA A 182 -1.21 14.50 -18.00
C ALA A 182 0.29 14.37 -17.75
N VAL A 183 0.85 15.33 -17.02
CA VAL A 183 2.26 15.32 -16.62
C VAL A 183 2.33 14.96 -15.15
N PHE A 184 3.20 14.01 -14.84
CA PHE A 184 3.58 13.76 -13.46
C PHE A 184 4.48 14.90 -12.99
N ALA A 185 3.87 15.92 -12.38
CA ALA A 185 4.55 17.13 -11.94
C ALA A 185 5.39 16.86 -10.68
N HIS A 186 6.44 16.07 -10.84
CA HIS A 186 7.41 15.78 -9.79
C HIS A 186 8.80 16.07 -10.31
N GLY A 187 9.51 16.97 -9.65
CA GLY A 187 10.88 17.34 -10.00
C GLY A 187 11.75 17.38 -8.75
N LEU A 188 12.89 16.73 -8.82
CA LEU A 188 13.95 16.85 -7.83
C LEU A 188 15.12 17.57 -8.49
N SER A 189 15.49 18.74 -7.96
CA SER A 189 16.57 19.58 -8.54
C SER A 189 17.98 19.01 -8.33
N LEU A 190 18.13 17.71 -8.13
CA LEU A 190 19.44 17.04 -7.94
C LEU A 190 20.16 16.71 -9.23
N ILE A 191 19.57 16.96 -10.40
CA ILE A 191 20.19 16.68 -11.70
C ILE A 191 21.36 17.64 -12.02
N HIS A 192 21.53 18.68 -11.23
CA HIS A 192 22.57 19.72 -11.43
C HIS A 192 23.73 19.62 -10.42
N ILE A 193 23.81 18.54 -9.65
CA ILE A 193 24.90 18.30 -8.70
C ILE A 193 25.97 17.43 -9.34
#